data_1d021a0891df1c60c77686a58748f339
#
_entry.id   1d021a0891df1c60c77686a58748f339
#
_cell.length_a   1.000
_cell.length_b   1.000
_cell.length_c   1.000
_cell.angle_alpha   90.00
_cell.angle_beta   90.00
_cell.angle_gamma   90.00
#
_symmetry.space_group_name_H-M   'P 1'
#
loop_
_entity.id
_entity.type
_entity.pdbx_description
1 polymer ?
#
loop_
_entity_poly.entity_id
_entity_poly.type
_entity_poly.pdbx_seq_one_letter_code
_entity_poly.pdbx_strand_id
1 'polypeptide(L)'
;MGLLTLIELIWTITPALILIAIAFPSFRLLYLLDEVISPTVTIKVVGHQWYWSYEYSDYINVSGESIEFDSYMIPDSDLELGQFRLLDVDNKVVVPTDTHIRLIVTGADVIHSFAVPSLGLKIDAVPGRLNQTSMLAERTGTFYGLIHWP
;
A
#
# COMPACT_ATOMS: atom_id res chain seq x y z
N MET A 1 -22.34 25.47 42.68
CA MET A 1 -22.03 24.40 41.74
C MET A 1 -21.48 23.24 42.61
N GLY A 2 -22.12 22.06 42.57
CA GLY A 2 -21.65 20.92 43.36
C GLY A 2 -20.33 20.34 42.78
N LEU A 3 -19.53 19.69 43.60
CA LEU A 3 -18.28 19.07 43.20
C LEU A 3 -18.48 18.08 42.04
N LEU A 4 -19.60 17.35 42.01
CA LEU A 4 -19.97 16.44 40.94
C LEU A 4 -20.14 17.17 39.60
N THR A 5 -20.83 18.31 39.59
CA THR A 5 -21.02 19.12 38.34
C THR A 5 -19.69 19.66 37.82
N LEU A 6 -18.75 19.99 38.67
CA LEU A 6 -17.41 20.44 38.28
C LEU A 6 -16.63 19.31 37.65
N ILE A 7 -16.68 18.11 38.24
CA ILE A 7 -16.01 16.94 37.68
C ILE A 7 -16.60 16.55 36.32
N GLU A 8 -17.92 16.57 36.18
CA GLU A 8 -18.61 16.33 34.92
C GLU A 8 -18.15 17.31 33.82
N LEU A 9 -18.05 18.59 34.16
CA LEU A 9 -17.57 19.61 33.24
C LEU A 9 -16.14 19.33 32.78
N ILE A 10 -15.24 18.97 33.72
CA ILE A 10 -13.85 18.67 33.41
C ILE A 10 -13.73 17.45 32.48
N TRP A 11 -14.38 16.32 32.81
CA TRP A 11 -14.27 15.14 31.98
C TRP A 11 -14.95 15.26 30.60
N THR A 12 -15.91 16.20 30.48
CA THR A 12 -16.55 16.49 29.17
C THR A 12 -15.67 17.39 28.29
N ILE A 13 -15.08 18.44 28.87
CA ILE A 13 -14.27 19.41 28.12
C ILE A 13 -12.89 18.84 27.79
N THR A 14 -12.26 18.10 28.70
CA THR A 14 -10.89 17.59 28.50
C THR A 14 -10.73 16.73 27.24
N PRO A 15 -11.59 15.73 26.97
CA PRO A 15 -11.51 14.96 25.73
C PRO A 15 -11.67 15.83 24.47
N ALA A 16 -12.54 16.84 24.50
CA ALA A 16 -12.72 17.76 23.40
C ALA A 16 -11.44 18.56 23.10
N LEU A 17 -10.78 19.07 24.15
CA LEU A 17 -9.51 19.79 23.99
C LEU A 17 -8.39 18.89 23.47
N ILE A 18 -8.32 17.63 23.94
CA ILE A 18 -7.36 16.63 23.44
C ILE A 18 -7.59 16.36 21.96
N LEU A 19 -8.84 16.15 21.53
CA LEU A 19 -9.17 15.92 20.12
C LEU A 19 -8.80 17.13 19.26
N ILE A 20 -9.04 18.35 19.69
CA ILE A 20 -8.62 19.55 18.99
C ILE A 20 -7.09 19.60 18.84
N ALA A 21 -6.37 19.30 19.92
CA ALA A 21 -4.91 19.29 19.88
C ALA A 21 -4.34 18.24 18.91
N ILE A 22 -5.00 17.08 18.78
CA ILE A 22 -4.61 16.01 17.86
C ILE A 22 -5.04 16.32 16.41
N ALA A 23 -6.12 17.08 16.20
CA ALA A 23 -6.67 17.35 14.87
C ALA A 23 -5.65 18.04 13.94
N PHE A 24 -4.91 19.04 14.43
CA PHE A 24 -3.95 19.77 13.61
C PHE A 24 -2.83 18.89 13.04
N PRO A 25 -2.09 18.09 13.85
CA PRO A 25 -1.09 17.17 13.31
C PRO A 25 -1.72 16.07 12.44
N SER A 26 -2.94 15.62 12.74
CA SER A 26 -3.65 14.61 11.94
C SER A 26 -3.99 15.15 10.54
N PHE A 27 -4.45 16.38 10.41
CA PHE A 27 -4.70 17.00 9.10
C PHE A 27 -3.40 17.17 8.30
N ARG A 28 -2.31 17.57 8.96
CA ARG A 28 -1.01 17.66 8.29
C ARG A 28 -0.57 16.30 7.75
N LEU A 29 -0.70 15.24 8.53
CA LEU A 29 -0.40 13.88 8.11
C LEU A 29 -1.28 13.43 6.93
N LEU A 30 -2.58 13.75 6.96
CA LEU A 30 -3.52 13.43 5.88
C LEU A 30 -3.05 14.03 4.54
N TYR A 31 -2.66 15.30 4.52
CA TYR A 31 -2.13 15.94 3.31
C TYR A 31 -0.80 15.35 2.85
N LEU A 32 0.08 14.97 3.77
CA LEU A 32 1.35 14.30 3.43
C LEU A 32 1.15 12.91 2.83
N LEU A 33 0.12 12.18 3.26
CA LEU A 33 -0.20 10.85 2.71
C LEU A 33 -0.68 10.92 1.24
N ASP A 34 -1.35 12.00 0.85
CA ASP A 34 -1.82 12.21 -0.52
C ASP A 34 -0.77 12.88 -1.42
N GLU A 35 0.35 13.30 -0.87
CA GLU A 35 1.42 13.94 -1.64
C GLU A 35 2.20 12.90 -2.45
N VAL A 36 2.21 13.07 -3.77
CA VAL A 36 3.04 12.28 -4.68
C VAL A 36 4.18 13.15 -5.15
N ILE A 37 5.38 12.90 -4.61
CA ILE A 37 6.61 13.58 -5.01
C ILE A 37 7.02 13.04 -6.37
N SER A 38 7.27 13.92 -7.36
CA SER A 38 7.66 13.62 -8.74
C SER A 38 8.19 12.20 -8.94
N PRO A 39 7.36 11.23 -9.35
CA PRO A 39 7.78 9.84 -9.44
C PRO A 39 8.71 9.66 -10.65
N THR A 40 9.77 8.89 -10.46
CA THR A 40 10.68 8.50 -11.53
C THR A 40 10.20 7.23 -12.23
N VAL A 41 9.53 6.35 -11.49
CA VAL A 41 8.99 5.08 -11.98
C VAL A 41 7.53 4.96 -11.59
N THR A 42 6.70 4.53 -12.53
CA THR A 42 5.29 4.22 -12.28
C THR A 42 5.02 2.74 -12.53
N ILE A 43 4.43 2.07 -11.55
CA ILE A 43 4.00 0.67 -11.65
C ILE A 43 2.50 0.61 -11.42
N LYS A 44 1.80 0.02 -12.35
CA LYS A 44 0.38 -0.30 -12.21
C LYS A 44 0.23 -1.68 -11.61
N VAL A 45 -0.65 -1.80 -10.63
CA VAL A 45 -0.92 -3.02 -9.87
C VAL A 45 -2.39 -3.34 -9.98
N VAL A 46 -2.72 -4.51 -10.50
CA VAL A 46 -4.11 -4.95 -10.68
C VAL A 46 -4.34 -6.23 -9.87
N GLY A 47 -5.29 -6.17 -8.95
CA GLY A 47 -5.70 -7.32 -8.14
C GLY A 47 -6.71 -8.18 -8.86
N HIS A 48 -6.48 -9.49 -8.86
CA HIS A 48 -7.36 -10.53 -9.38
C HIS A 48 -7.61 -11.61 -8.32
N GLN A 49 -8.62 -12.41 -8.51
CA GLN A 49 -8.84 -13.64 -7.75
C GLN A 49 -8.03 -14.79 -8.42
N TRP A 50 -6.89 -15.25 -7.95
CA TRP A 50 -6.18 -14.91 -6.70
C TRP A 50 -4.71 -14.69 -7.02
N TYR A 51 -4.41 -13.66 -7.78
CA TYR A 51 -3.07 -13.27 -8.20
C TYR A 51 -3.00 -11.75 -8.43
N TRP A 52 -1.80 -11.23 -8.62
CA TRP A 52 -1.56 -9.84 -8.98
C TRP A 52 -0.94 -9.73 -10.36
N SER A 53 -1.38 -8.78 -11.17
CA SER A 53 -0.67 -8.36 -12.38
C SER A 53 0.01 -7.01 -12.18
N TYR A 54 1.20 -6.90 -12.75
CA TYR A 54 2.02 -5.70 -12.68
C TYR A 54 2.38 -5.23 -14.07
N GLU A 55 2.34 -3.90 -14.27
CA GLU A 55 2.73 -3.24 -15.50
C GLU A 55 3.68 -2.09 -15.18
N TYR A 56 4.86 -2.10 -15.80
CA TYR A 56 5.84 -1.02 -15.75
C TYR A 56 5.60 -0.09 -16.92
N SER A 57 4.75 0.91 -16.73
CA SER A 57 4.29 1.80 -17.80
C SER A 57 5.39 2.66 -18.43
N ASP A 58 6.49 2.91 -17.69
CA ASP A 58 7.59 3.75 -18.15
C ASP A 58 8.62 2.98 -19.00
N TYR A 59 8.55 1.65 -19.03
CA TYR A 59 9.46 0.78 -19.77
C TYR A 59 8.75 0.14 -20.94
N ILE A 60 8.92 0.74 -22.11
CA ILE A 60 8.34 0.27 -23.35
C ILE A 60 9.43 -0.43 -24.18
N ASN A 61 9.17 -1.63 -24.64
CA ASN A 61 10.06 -2.37 -25.52
C ASN A 61 10.09 -1.76 -26.94
N VAL A 62 10.95 -2.30 -27.81
CA VAL A 62 11.08 -1.84 -29.20
C VAL A 62 9.77 -2.01 -30.01
N SER A 63 8.90 -2.91 -29.59
CA SER A 63 7.58 -3.16 -30.19
C SER A 63 6.48 -2.22 -29.69
N GLY A 64 6.77 -1.32 -28.73
CA GLY A 64 5.79 -0.39 -28.15
C GLY A 64 4.95 -0.99 -27.04
N GLU A 65 5.33 -2.16 -26.51
CA GLU A 65 4.62 -2.85 -25.42
C GLU A 65 5.32 -2.57 -24.08
N SER A 66 4.54 -2.30 -23.03
CA SER A 66 5.04 -2.18 -21.66
C SER A 66 5.45 -3.55 -21.10
N ILE A 67 6.32 -3.55 -20.09
CA ILE A 67 6.65 -4.79 -19.36
C ILE A 67 5.47 -5.12 -18.46
N GLU A 68 4.82 -6.23 -18.77
CA GLU A 68 3.67 -6.73 -18.01
C GLU A 68 3.89 -8.20 -17.62
N PHE A 69 3.51 -8.58 -16.40
CA PHE A 69 3.58 -9.94 -15.93
C PHE A 69 2.59 -10.20 -14.79
N ASP A 70 2.23 -11.47 -14.65
CA ASP A 70 1.43 -11.97 -13.54
C ASP A 70 2.32 -12.56 -12.46
N SER A 71 1.87 -12.42 -11.22
CA SER A 71 2.53 -12.92 -10.01
C SER A 71 1.58 -13.83 -9.25
N TYR A 72 1.86 -15.12 -9.28
CA TYR A 72 1.09 -16.16 -8.59
C TYR A 72 1.81 -16.64 -7.34
N MET A 73 1.04 -16.90 -6.31
CA MET A 73 1.55 -17.55 -5.09
C MET A 73 2.03 -18.97 -5.41
N ILE A 74 3.19 -19.34 -4.91
CA ILE A 74 3.74 -20.69 -5.08
C ILE A 74 2.89 -21.68 -4.27
N PRO A 75 2.35 -22.77 -4.88
CA PRO A 75 1.62 -23.80 -4.17
C PRO A 75 2.49 -24.50 -3.12
N ASP A 76 1.89 -25.00 -2.06
CA ASP A 76 2.59 -25.70 -0.97
C ASP A 76 3.41 -26.91 -1.47
N SER A 77 2.98 -27.57 -2.55
CA SER A 77 3.69 -28.69 -3.18
C SER A 77 5.00 -28.34 -3.84
N ASP A 78 5.14 -27.08 -4.26
CA ASP A 78 6.23 -26.59 -5.12
C ASP A 78 7.20 -25.70 -4.34
N LEU A 79 6.97 -25.53 -3.04
CA LEU A 79 7.82 -24.76 -2.15
C LEU A 79 9.19 -25.44 -1.94
N GLU A 80 10.26 -24.68 -2.18
CA GLU A 80 11.64 -25.08 -1.89
C GLU A 80 12.07 -24.70 -0.46
N LEU A 81 13.14 -25.33 0.01
CA LEU A 81 13.74 -25.00 1.31
C LEU A 81 14.17 -23.52 1.36
N GLY A 82 13.61 -22.78 2.31
CA GLY A 82 13.89 -21.36 2.50
C GLY A 82 12.85 -20.41 1.91
N GLN A 83 11.87 -20.92 1.18
CA GLN A 83 10.72 -20.15 0.71
C GLN A 83 9.63 -20.09 1.78
N PHE A 84 8.91 -18.97 1.81
CA PHE A 84 7.86 -18.73 2.79
C PHE A 84 6.48 -19.11 2.24
N ARG A 85 5.83 -20.01 2.93
CA ARG A 85 4.46 -20.40 2.65
C ARG A 85 3.53 -19.17 2.66
N LEU A 86 2.68 -19.05 1.64
CA LEU A 86 1.71 -17.96 1.42
C LEU A 86 2.31 -16.57 1.12
N LEU A 87 3.63 -16.46 1.04
CA LEU A 87 4.31 -15.19 0.80
C LEU A 87 5.19 -15.19 -0.46
N ASP A 88 5.79 -16.32 -0.80
CA ASP A 88 6.60 -16.42 -2.00
C ASP A 88 5.76 -16.57 -3.26
N VAL A 89 6.22 -15.93 -4.33
CA VAL A 89 5.58 -15.89 -5.64
C VAL A 89 6.56 -16.31 -6.73
N ASP A 90 6.01 -16.75 -7.85
CA ASP A 90 6.77 -17.14 -9.03
C ASP A 90 7.51 -15.95 -9.67
N ASN A 91 6.80 -14.83 -9.88
CA ASN A 91 7.36 -13.62 -10.47
C ASN A 91 7.34 -12.47 -9.46
N LYS A 92 8.52 -11.97 -9.09
CA LYS A 92 8.69 -10.90 -8.11
C LYS A 92 8.77 -9.53 -8.79
N VAL A 93 8.12 -8.55 -8.20
CA VAL A 93 8.26 -7.14 -8.60
C VAL A 93 9.65 -6.65 -8.21
N VAL A 94 10.37 -6.07 -9.15
CA VAL A 94 11.72 -5.52 -8.93
C VAL A 94 11.64 -4.00 -9.01
N VAL A 95 12.14 -3.33 -7.99
CA VAL A 95 12.14 -1.87 -7.91
C VAL A 95 13.53 -1.35 -7.59
N PRO A 96 13.92 -0.19 -8.15
CA PRO A 96 15.19 0.44 -7.80
C PRO A 96 15.15 1.02 -6.38
N THR A 97 16.30 1.05 -5.71
CA THR A 97 16.49 1.78 -4.44
C THR A 97 16.68 3.27 -4.69
N ASP A 98 16.48 4.07 -3.65
CA ASP A 98 16.67 5.52 -3.64
C ASP A 98 15.92 6.26 -4.77
N THR A 99 14.80 5.69 -5.20
CA THR A 99 14.00 6.19 -6.30
C THR A 99 12.55 6.34 -5.87
N HIS A 100 11.94 7.48 -6.19
CA HIS A 100 10.52 7.70 -5.95
C HIS A 100 9.67 6.91 -6.95
N ILE A 101 8.91 5.96 -6.43
CA ILE A 101 8.05 5.06 -7.21
C ILE A 101 6.60 5.39 -6.91
N ARG A 102 5.81 5.55 -7.96
CA ARG A 102 4.36 5.66 -7.87
C ARG A 102 3.72 4.31 -8.15
N LEU A 103 2.87 3.86 -7.26
CA LEU A 103 2.01 2.69 -7.46
C LEU A 103 0.60 3.17 -7.79
N ILE A 104 0.04 2.69 -8.89
CA ILE A 104 -1.36 2.88 -9.28
C ILE A 104 -2.06 1.55 -9.10
N VAL A 105 -2.97 1.46 -8.13
CA VAL A 105 -3.57 0.20 -7.70
C VAL A 105 -5.05 0.18 -7.99
N THR A 106 -5.52 -0.91 -8.58
CA THR A 106 -6.93 -1.16 -8.88
C THR A 106 -7.27 -2.64 -8.74
N GLY A 107 -8.56 -2.98 -8.70
CA GLY A 107 -9.05 -4.35 -8.79
C GLY A 107 -9.67 -4.62 -10.15
N ALA A 108 -9.55 -5.85 -10.65
CA ALA A 108 -10.19 -6.28 -11.89
C ALA A 108 -11.59 -6.85 -11.66
N ASP A 109 -11.80 -7.50 -10.53
CA ASP A 109 -13.00 -8.28 -10.20
C ASP A 109 -13.67 -7.80 -8.91
N VAL A 110 -13.06 -8.05 -7.76
CA VAL A 110 -13.55 -7.68 -6.43
C VAL A 110 -12.60 -6.71 -5.74
N ILE A 111 -12.94 -6.27 -4.55
CA ILE A 111 -12.05 -5.42 -3.74
C ILE A 111 -10.92 -6.29 -3.16
N HIS A 112 -9.69 -5.85 -3.35
CA HIS A 112 -8.49 -6.43 -2.76
C HIS A 112 -7.77 -5.38 -1.93
N SER A 113 -6.81 -5.78 -1.11
CA SER A 113 -5.92 -4.87 -0.39
C SER A 113 -4.46 -5.21 -0.72
N PHE A 114 -3.77 -4.26 -1.34
CA PHE A 114 -2.35 -4.37 -1.61
C PHE A 114 -1.57 -3.86 -0.41
N ALA A 115 -0.86 -4.74 0.26
CA ALA A 115 -0.14 -4.39 1.48
C ALA A 115 1.29 -4.95 1.47
N VAL A 116 2.27 -4.09 1.77
CA VAL A 116 3.65 -4.48 2.04
C VAL A 116 4.03 -3.87 3.39
N PRO A 117 3.77 -4.57 4.51
CA PRO A 117 3.91 -4.01 5.85
C PRO A 117 5.30 -3.50 6.17
N SER A 118 6.34 -4.19 5.68
CA SER A 118 7.74 -3.81 5.90
C SER A 118 8.16 -2.51 5.17
N LEU A 119 7.39 -2.07 4.18
CA LEU A 119 7.54 -0.78 3.50
C LEU A 119 6.52 0.27 4.00
N GLY A 120 5.66 -0.09 4.96
CA GLY A 120 4.60 0.77 5.45
C GLY A 120 3.50 1.06 4.42
N LEU A 121 3.38 0.22 3.39
CA LEU A 121 2.40 0.37 2.33
C LEU A 121 1.13 -0.42 2.63
N LYS A 122 -0.01 0.23 2.50
CA LYS A 122 -1.31 -0.42 2.42
C LYS A 122 -2.27 0.46 1.63
N ILE A 123 -2.87 -0.12 0.58
CA ILE A 123 -3.82 0.58 -0.28
C ILE A 123 -4.86 -0.39 -0.82
N ASP A 124 -6.11 0.05 -0.90
CA ASP A 124 -7.19 -0.77 -1.41
C ASP A 124 -7.23 -0.76 -2.94
N ALA A 125 -7.36 -1.94 -3.52
CA ALA A 125 -7.54 -2.18 -4.94
C ALA A 125 -9.04 -2.35 -5.23
N VAL A 126 -9.70 -1.25 -5.60
CA VAL A 126 -11.15 -1.20 -5.83
C VAL A 126 -11.43 -1.21 -7.32
N PRO A 127 -12.30 -2.12 -7.83
CA PRO A 127 -12.71 -2.13 -9.22
C PRO A 127 -13.30 -0.80 -9.67
N GLY A 128 -12.86 -0.30 -10.83
CA GLY A 128 -13.30 0.98 -11.39
C GLY A 128 -12.71 2.22 -10.74
N ARG A 129 -11.84 2.08 -9.72
CA ARG A 129 -11.13 3.18 -9.07
C ARG A 129 -9.62 2.96 -9.17
N LEU A 130 -8.90 4.01 -9.56
CA LEU A 130 -7.45 4.05 -9.55
C LEU A 130 -6.97 4.74 -8.28
N ASN A 131 -6.49 3.97 -7.32
CA ASN A 131 -5.84 4.50 -6.13
C ASN A 131 -4.34 4.65 -6.39
N GLN A 132 -3.74 5.69 -5.83
CA GLN A 132 -2.30 5.89 -5.98
C GLN A 132 -1.62 6.06 -4.63
N THR A 133 -0.41 5.55 -4.55
CA THR A 133 0.49 5.78 -3.43
C THR A 133 1.92 5.90 -3.94
N SER A 134 2.79 6.47 -3.14
CA SER A 134 4.21 6.58 -3.45
C SER A 134 5.04 5.80 -2.44
N MET A 135 6.18 5.30 -2.89
CA MET A 135 7.16 4.64 -2.03
C MET A 135 8.58 5.06 -2.39
N LEU A 136 9.45 4.98 -1.41
CA LEU A 136 10.89 5.11 -1.56
C LEU A 136 11.55 3.93 -0.84
N ALA A 137 12.21 3.05 -1.57
CA ALA A 137 12.96 1.95 -1.01
C ALA A 137 14.41 2.40 -0.71
N GLU A 138 14.72 2.64 0.56
CA GLU A 138 16.04 3.12 0.99
C GLU A 138 17.08 2.01 1.13
N ARG A 139 16.67 0.75 1.07
CA ARG A 139 17.55 -0.42 1.26
C ARG A 139 17.22 -1.53 0.29
N THR A 140 18.24 -2.24 -0.12
CA THR A 140 18.11 -3.49 -0.89
C THR A 140 17.58 -4.61 0.00
N GLY A 141 16.82 -5.51 -0.56
CA GLY A 141 16.25 -6.66 0.14
C GLY A 141 15.02 -7.22 -0.53
N THR A 142 14.51 -8.31 0.00
CA THR A 142 13.23 -8.88 -0.41
C THR A 142 12.18 -8.50 0.61
N PHE A 143 11.10 -7.88 0.12
CA PHE A 143 9.99 -7.43 0.93
C PHE A 143 8.75 -8.23 0.54
N TYR A 144 8.03 -8.76 1.52
CA TYR A 144 6.85 -9.58 1.28
C TYR A 144 5.58 -8.75 1.42
N GLY A 145 4.69 -8.89 0.45
CA GLY A 145 3.35 -8.34 0.47
C GLY A 145 2.33 -9.40 0.89
N LEU A 146 1.28 -8.98 1.56
CA LEU A 146 0.15 -9.83 1.92
C LEU A 146 -1.04 -9.51 1.02
N ILE A 147 -1.65 -10.55 0.46
CA ILE A 147 -3.00 -10.46 -0.09
C ILE A 147 -3.92 -10.62 1.11
N HIS A 148 -4.49 -9.51 1.59
CA HIS A 148 -5.50 -9.59 2.63
C HIS A 148 -6.87 -9.59 1.99
N TRP A 149 -7.59 -10.67 2.19
CA TRP A 149 -9.03 -10.75 1.97
C TRP A 149 -9.70 -10.08 3.18
N PRO A 150 -10.68 -9.16 3.01
CA PRO A 150 -11.46 -8.63 4.11
C PRO A 150 -12.32 -9.72 4.77
#